data_fdb685b150a9214179396c3bc3dbc5fd
#
_entry.id   fdb685b150a9214179396c3bc3dbc5fd
#
_cell.length_a   1.000
_cell.length_b   1.000
_cell.length_c   1.000
_cell.angle_alpha   90.00
_cell.angle_beta   90.00
_cell.angle_gamma   90.00
#
_symmetry.space_group_name_H-M   'P 1'
#
loop_
_entity.id
_entity.type
_entity.pdbx_description
1 polymer ?
#
loop_
_entity_poly.entity_id
_entity_poly.type
_entity_poly.pdbx_seq_one_letter_code
_entity_poly.pdbx_strand_id
1 'polypeptide(L)'
;MILGKWELPPYAMLAPMAGVSDRALRELAMRFGAVACVGEMVSCKGLVQGSRKSAELMEIGPLEMPCAIQLFGDEPEPMARAAELAQQYSPAWLDINMGCPAPKIAGNRSGSALMLEPDQAESIIRAVKEASSIPVTVKFRKGWDDSHINAVEFAQMAEAAGADAVTVHGRTRQQMYAPPVDWEIIRQVKNAVSIPVIGNGDVVSPETAKALYETTGCDLIMIGRGALGAPWLFRQVRQYLQTGAYEPTPPLEKRMELMVEQMTLAVQYKGERVASHEARKHCGWYISGVRGAAQLRRRAGELQTLDDIKRLAEDVVKAAAE
;
A
#
# COMPACT_ATOMS: atom_id res chain seq x y z
N MET A 1 -12.46 11.69 5.16
CA MET A 1 -11.40 12.68 5.52
C MET A 1 -11.14 13.59 4.32
N ILE A 2 -10.63 14.80 4.58
CA ILE A 2 -10.23 15.73 3.50
C ILE A 2 -8.70 15.81 3.49
N LEU A 3 -8.11 15.71 2.30
CA LEU A 3 -6.68 15.82 2.09
C LEU A 3 -6.41 16.73 0.88
N GLY A 4 -6.03 17.98 1.13
CA GLY A 4 -6.01 19.03 0.11
C GLY A 4 -7.37 19.21 -0.55
N LYS A 5 -7.42 19.04 -1.88
CA LYS A 5 -8.68 19.13 -2.66
C LYS A 5 -9.48 17.81 -2.70
N TRP A 6 -8.97 16.73 -2.11
CA TRP A 6 -9.55 15.41 -2.20
C TRP A 6 -10.42 15.11 -0.99
N GLU A 7 -11.68 14.82 -1.22
CA GLU A 7 -12.60 14.29 -0.22
C GLU A 7 -12.60 12.75 -0.33
N LEU A 8 -12.04 12.09 0.67
CA LEU A 8 -11.93 10.63 0.72
C LEU A 8 -13.01 10.09 1.66
N PRO A 9 -14.01 9.36 1.12
CA PRO A 9 -15.05 8.75 1.96
C PRO A 9 -14.45 7.69 2.90
N PRO A 10 -15.08 7.41 4.06
CA PRO A 10 -14.53 6.56 5.12
C PRO A 10 -14.64 5.07 4.77
N TYR A 11 -14.00 4.64 3.69
CA TYR A 11 -13.94 3.23 3.30
C TYR A 11 -12.51 2.71 3.40
N ALA A 12 -11.93 2.24 2.28
CA ALA A 12 -10.59 1.69 2.28
C ALA A 12 -9.77 2.16 1.08
N MET A 13 -8.47 2.37 1.30
CA MET A 13 -7.48 2.69 0.28
C MET A 13 -6.43 1.58 0.15
N LEU A 14 -5.75 1.51 -1.01
CA LEU A 14 -4.68 0.54 -1.25
C LEU A 14 -3.37 1.02 -0.65
N ALA A 15 -2.70 0.13 0.10
CA ALA A 15 -1.39 0.38 0.70
C ALA A 15 -0.24 0.35 -0.32
N PRO A 16 0.85 1.09 -0.07
CA PRO A 16 2.11 0.92 -0.79
C PRO A 16 2.75 -0.42 -0.46
N MET A 17 3.05 -1.21 -1.49
CA MET A 17 3.71 -2.51 -1.35
C MET A 17 4.77 -2.67 -2.46
N ALA A 18 6.05 -2.59 -2.09
CA ALA A 18 7.17 -2.65 -3.03
C ALA A 18 7.14 -3.91 -3.90
N GLY A 19 7.21 -3.73 -5.21
CA GLY A 19 7.10 -4.77 -6.22
C GLY A 19 5.69 -5.39 -6.34
N VAL A 20 4.64 -4.76 -5.79
CA VAL A 20 3.29 -5.32 -5.74
C VAL A 20 2.22 -4.30 -6.12
N SER A 21 2.20 -3.12 -5.48
CA SER A 21 1.20 -2.07 -5.76
C SER A 21 1.59 -1.26 -6.99
N ASP A 22 1.81 -1.97 -8.10
CA ASP A 22 2.07 -1.38 -9.40
C ASP A 22 0.80 -0.75 -10.00
N ARG A 23 0.96 -0.05 -11.11
CA ARG A 23 -0.13 0.63 -11.79
C ARG A 23 -1.31 -0.30 -12.11
N ALA A 24 -1.05 -1.53 -12.57
CA ALA A 24 -2.10 -2.50 -12.89
C ALA A 24 -2.95 -2.87 -11.66
N LEU A 25 -2.32 -3.11 -10.51
CA LEU A 25 -3.04 -3.38 -9.27
C LEU A 25 -3.77 -2.13 -8.75
N ARG A 26 -3.15 -0.94 -8.84
CA ARG A 26 -3.77 0.31 -8.39
C ARG A 26 -5.03 0.62 -9.18
N GLU A 27 -4.99 0.58 -10.52
CA GLU A 27 -6.18 0.77 -11.38
C GLU A 27 -7.28 -0.26 -11.07
N LEU A 28 -6.90 -1.52 -10.86
CA LEU A 28 -7.86 -2.57 -10.50
C LEU A 28 -8.51 -2.29 -9.13
N ALA A 29 -7.72 -1.93 -8.12
CA ALA A 29 -8.23 -1.59 -6.79
C ALA A 29 -9.20 -0.40 -6.84
N MET A 30 -8.87 0.66 -7.58
CA MET A 30 -9.75 1.83 -7.77
C MET A 30 -11.06 1.44 -8.45
N ARG A 31 -11.01 0.63 -9.49
CA ARG A 31 -12.21 0.12 -10.17
C ARG A 31 -13.10 -0.71 -9.24
N PHE A 32 -12.53 -1.40 -8.28
CA PHE A 32 -13.25 -2.13 -7.24
C PHE A 32 -13.63 -1.27 -6.04
N GLY A 33 -13.43 0.05 -6.08
CA GLY A 33 -13.95 0.99 -5.09
C GLY A 33 -12.99 1.33 -3.96
N ALA A 34 -11.68 1.09 -4.12
CA ALA A 34 -10.69 1.78 -3.30
C ALA A 34 -10.89 3.28 -3.45
N VAL A 35 -10.84 4.02 -2.34
CA VAL A 35 -11.07 5.48 -2.37
C VAL A 35 -9.82 6.26 -2.77
N ALA A 36 -8.68 5.63 -2.68
CA ALA A 36 -7.37 6.15 -3.06
C ALA A 36 -6.35 5.00 -3.12
N CYS A 37 -5.16 5.29 -3.64
CA CYS A 37 -4.03 4.38 -3.57
C CYS A 37 -2.72 5.11 -3.28
N VAL A 38 -1.72 4.36 -2.81
CA VAL A 38 -0.34 4.84 -2.69
C VAL A 38 0.55 3.94 -3.55
N GLY A 39 1.37 4.55 -4.39
CA GLY A 39 2.32 3.86 -5.25
C GLY A 39 3.43 3.16 -4.47
N GLU A 40 4.26 2.42 -5.17
CA GLU A 40 5.43 1.79 -4.58
C GLU A 40 6.42 2.85 -4.08
N MET A 41 7.19 2.53 -3.04
CA MET A 41 8.14 3.48 -2.46
C MET A 41 9.30 3.78 -3.42
N VAL A 42 9.60 5.07 -3.60
CA VAL A 42 10.62 5.61 -4.48
C VAL A 42 11.81 6.10 -3.66
N SER A 43 13.02 5.68 -4.02
CA SER A 43 14.26 6.16 -3.38
C SER A 43 14.51 7.62 -3.73
N CYS A 44 14.60 8.51 -2.73
CA CYS A 44 14.96 9.91 -2.95
C CYS A 44 16.35 10.06 -3.59
N LYS A 45 17.36 9.34 -3.08
CA LYS A 45 18.71 9.34 -3.63
C LYS A 45 18.72 8.84 -5.08
N GLY A 46 18.00 7.74 -5.36
CA GLY A 46 17.88 7.23 -6.72
C GLY A 46 17.21 8.22 -7.67
N LEU A 47 16.15 8.89 -7.22
CA LEU A 47 15.43 9.87 -8.03
C LEU A 47 16.30 11.10 -8.34
N VAL A 48 16.95 11.68 -7.34
CA VAL A 48 17.84 12.84 -7.49
C VAL A 48 19.02 12.53 -8.41
N GLN A 49 19.50 11.29 -8.42
CA GLN A 49 20.55 10.81 -9.32
C GLN A 49 20.05 10.45 -10.73
N GLY A 50 18.78 10.69 -11.05
CA GLY A 50 18.22 10.44 -12.38
C GLY A 50 17.94 8.96 -12.69
N SER A 51 17.69 8.14 -11.68
CA SER A 51 17.34 6.73 -11.88
C SER A 51 16.04 6.58 -12.68
N ARG A 52 16.13 5.98 -13.86
CA ARG A 52 14.98 5.67 -14.72
C ARG A 52 13.94 4.81 -13.98
N LYS A 53 14.41 3.82 -13.22
CA LYS A 53 13.51 2.96 -12.43
C LYS A 53 12.73 3.75 -11.38
N SER A 54 13.36 4.74 -10.73
CA SER A 54 12.67 5.60 -9.77
C SER A 54 11.60 6.47 -10.46
N ALA A 55 11.90 6.98 -11.66
CA ALA A 55 10.95 7.75 -12.46
C ALA A 55 9.74 6.88 -12.90
N GLU A 56 9.98 5.67 -13.40
CA GLU A 56 8.93 4.72 -13.79
C GLU A 56 7.97 4.37 -12.63
N LEU A 57 8.46 4.29 -11.39
CA LEU A 57 7.62 4.03 -10.21
C LEU A 57 6.68 5.19 -9.85
N MET A 58 6.96 6.40 -10.32
CA MET A 58 6.13 7.60 -10.07
C MET A 58 5.04 7.81 -11.11
N GLU A 59 5.04 7.05 -12.21
CA GLU A 59 4.00 7.17 -13.23
C GLU A 59 2.62 6.85 -12.65
N ILE A 60 1.70 7.80 -12.84
CA ILE A 60 0.32 7.73 -12.40
C ILE A 60 -0.61 7.90 -13.60
N GLY A 61 -1.51 6.97 -13.81
CA GLY A 61 -2.55 7.05 -14.83
C GLY A 61 -3.85 7.67 -14.31
N PRO A 62 -4.72 8.13 -15.21
CA PRO A 62 -5.97 8.79 -14.82
C PRO A 62 -6.95 7.86 -14.08
N LEU A 63 -6.86 6.55 -14.30
CA LEU A 63 -7.77 5.56 -13.69
C LEU A 63 -7.42 5.20 -12.25
N GLU A 64 -6.28 5.64 -11.74
CA GLU A 64 -5.83 5.37 -10.37
C GLU A 64 -5.89 6.59 -9.43
N MET A 65 -6.43 7.71 -9.91
CA MET A 65 -6.61 8.92 -9.09
C MET A 65 -7.81 8.80 -8.12
N PRO A 66 -7.66 9.29 -6.87
CA PRO A 66 -6.47 9.93 -6.28
C PRO A 66 -5.37 8.92 -5.88
N CYS A 67 -4.14 9.19 -6.30
CA CYS A 67 -2.98 8.35 -6.06
C CYS A 67 -1.82 9.18 -5.48
N ALA A 68 -1.17 8.68 -4.43
CA ALA A 68 0.01 9.29 -3.84
C ALA A 68 1.30 8.66 -4.38
N ILE A 69 2.37 9.47 -4.44
CA ILE A 69 3.73 8.98 -4.59
C ILE A 69 4.35 8.84 -3.20
N GLN A 70 4.89 7.65 -2.89
CA GLN A 70 5.58 7.41 -1.63
C GLN A 70 7.09 7.53 -1.81
N LEU A 71 7.73 8.41 -1.03
CA LEU A 71 9.16 8.64 -1.00
C LEU A 71 9.79 7.98 0.22
N PHE A 72 11.03 7.50 0.09
CA PHE A 72 11.84 7.09 1.23
C PHE A 72 13.27 7.59 1.11
N GLY A 73 13.85 7.92 2.25
CA GLY A 73 15.22 8.40 2.42
C GLY A 73 15.57 8.62 3.87
N ASP A 74 16.78 9.04 4.13
CA ASP A 74 17.36 9.24 5.45
C ASP A 74 17.92 10.66 5.66
N GLU A 75 17.88 11.50 4.63
CA GLU A 75 18.44 12.86 4.66
C GLU A 75 17.40 13.89 4.20
N PRO A 76 17.24 15.05 4.90
CA PRO A 76 16.24 16.06 4.58
C PRO A 76 16.38 16.66 3.18
N GLU A 77 17.60 17.07 2.78
CA GLU A 77 17.85 17.72 1.50
C GLU A 77 17.51 16.85 0.29
N PRO A 78 18.01 15.59 0.16
CA PRO A 78 17.59 14.70 -0.90
C PRO A 78 16.08 14.40 -0.89
N MET A 79 15.44 14.35 0.29
CA MET A 79 14.00 14.12 0.40
C MET A 79 13.20 15.34 -0.10
N ALA A 80 13.61 16.56 0.24
CA ALA A 80 13.02 17.80 -0.29
C ALA A 80 13.15 17.86 -1.82
N ARG A 81 14.34 17.60 -2.35
CA ARG A 81 14.57 17.60 -3.79
C ARG A 81 13.75 16.52 -4.52
N ALA A 82 13.63 15.33 -3.93
CA ALA A 82 12.77 14.28 -4.45
C ALA A 82 11.28 14.68 -4.43
N ALA A 83 10.83 15.41 -3.41
CA ALA A 83 9.47 15.93 -3.32
C ALA A 83 9.15 16.92 -4.45
N GLU A 84 10.07 17.83 -4.77
CA GLU A 84 9.92 18.74 -5.92
C GLU A 84 9.79 17.98 -7.23
N LEU A 85 10.66 16.98 -7.46
CA LEU A 85 10.64 16.15 -8.68
C LEU A 85 9.36 15.31 -8.78
N ALA A 86 8.91 14.73 -7.67
CA ALA A 86 7.72 13.89 -7.64
C ALA A 86 6.43 14.66 -7.98
N GLN A 87 6.33 15.95 -7.65
CA GLN A 87 5.17 16.78 -7.97
C GLN A 87 4.97 16.96 -9.49
N GLN A 88 6.01 16.80 -10.31
CA GLN A 88 5.91 16.85 -11.77
C GLN A 88 5.06 15.72 -12.35
N TYR A 89 4.87 14.63 -11.60
CA TYR A 89 3.99 13.51 -11.95
C TYR A 89 2.54 13.70 -11.51
N SER A 90 2.20 14.89 -10.96
CA SER A 90 0.85 15.28 -10.55
C SER A 90 0.18 14.30 -9.57
N PRO A 91 0.85 13.81 -8.52
CA PRO A 91 0.22 12.98 -7.50
C PRO A 91 -0.84 13.77 -6.74
N ALA A 92 -1.79 13.04 -6.12
CA ALA A 92 -2.79 13.63 -5.25
C ALA A 92 -2.17 14.22 -3.97
N TRP A 93 -1.15 13.56 -3.43
CA TRP A 93 -0.30 14.00 -2.32
C TRP A 93 1.02 13.23 -2.33
N LEU A 94 1.99 13.67 -1.51
CA LEU A 94 3.21 12.92 -1.22
C LEU A 94 3.04 12.14 0.08
N ASP A 95 3.56 10.91 0.11
CA ASP A 95 3.60 10.09 1.31
C ASP A 95 5.05 9.76 1.68
N ILE A 96 5.42 9.88 2.95
CA ILE A 96 6.77 9.58 3.43
C ILE A 96 6.77 8.20 4.09
N ASN A 97 7.63 7.31 3.61
CA ASN A 97 7.80 5.99 4.20
C ASN A 97 8.73 6.04 5.42
N MET A 98 8.17 5.84 6.60
CA MET A 98 8.88 5.66 7.87
C MET A 98 8.52 4.32 8.54
N GLY A 99 8.08 3.32 7.74
CA GLY A 99 7.59 2.04 8.26
C GLY A 99 8.09 0.79 7.56
N CYS A 100 8.90 0.90 6.49
CA CYS A 100 9.43 -0.28 5.78
C CYS A 100 10.37 -1.08 6.67
N PRO A 101 10.07 -2.38 6.94
CA PRO A 101 10.88 -3.20 7.85
C PRO A 101 12.05 -3.91 7.14
N ALA A 102 12.13 -3.81 5.81
CA ALA A 102 13.10 -4.56 5.01
C ALA A 102 14.55 -4.23 5.43
N PRO A 103 15.41 -5.24 5.67
CA PRO A 103 16.78 -5.01 6.15
C PRO A 103 17.59 -4.06 5.25
N LYS A 104 17.39 -4.14 3.92
CA LYS A 104 18.07 -3.28 2.96
C LYS A 104 17.67 -1.80 3.10
N ILE A 105 16.47 -1.50 3.58
CA ILE A 105 15.98 -0.13 3.78
C ILE A 105 16.32 0.35 5.18
N ALA A 106 15.94 -0.42 6.21
CA ALA A 106 16.19 -0.05 7.60
C ALA A 106 17.70 -0.04 7.96
N GLY A 107 18.51 -0.91 7.34
CA GLY A 107 19.97 -0.89 7.50
C GLY A 107 20.66 0.34 6.91
N ASN A 108 19.98 1.07 6.03
CA ASN A 108 20.44 2.35 5.50
C ASN A 108 19.73 3.56 6.17
N ARG A 109 19.38 3.44 7.45
CA ARG A 109 18.76 4.48 8.30
C ARG A 109 17.43 5.02 7.77
N SER A 110 16.81 4.37 6.76
CA SER A 110 15.55 4.78 6.14
C SER A 110 14.38 3.92 6.61
N GLY A 111 13.15 4.29 6.23
CA GLY A 111 11.96 3.51 6.57
C GLY A 111 11.75 3.43 8.07
N SER A 112 11.55 2.22 8.61
CA SER A 112 11.27 2.04 10.05
C SER A 112 12.43 2.39 10.98
N ALA A 113 13.67 2.52 10.49
CA ALA A 113 14.79 2.97 11.30
C ALA A 113 14.62 4.42 11.79
N LEU A 114 13.89 5.25 11.04
CA LEU A 114 13.57 6.63 11.45
C LEU A 114 12.72 6.70 12.73
N MET A 115 12.04 5.63 13.12
CA MET A 115 11.34 5.58 14.40
C MET A 115 12.28 5.58 15.61
N LEU A 116 13.55 5.21 15.42
CA LEU A 116 14.61 5.33 16.46
C LEU A 116 15.28 6.70 16.45
N GLU A 117 15.03 7.52 15.46
CA GLU A 117 15.68 8.83 15.21
C GLU A 117 14.59 9.92 15.00
N PRO A 118 13.75 10.24 16.01
CA PRO A 118 12.62 11.17 15.83
C PRO A 118 13.03 12.56 15.34
N ASP A 119 14.16 13.09 15.79
CA ASP A 119 14.66 14.41 15.35
C ASP A 119 15.01 14.42 13.86
N GLN A 120 15.58 13.32 13.37
CA GLN A 120 15.86 13.13 11.94
C GLN A 120 14.57 13.01 11.14
N ALA A 121 13.60 12.24 11.65
CA ALA A 121 12.29 12.09 11.04
C ALA A 121 11.56 13.45 10.96
N GLU A 122 11.58 14.23 12.03
CA GLU A 122 11.02 15.59 12.04
C GLU A 122 11.66 16.48 10.98
N SER A 123 12.99 16.50 10.92
CA SER A 123 13.74 17.29 9.93
C SER A 123 13.37 16.89 8.49
N ILE A 124 13.19 15.61 8.22
CA ILE A 124 12.75 15.09 6.89
C ILE A 124 11.33 15.57 6.59
N ILE A 125 10.38 15.44 7.54
CA ILE A 125 9.00 15.85 7.32
C ILE A 125 8.90 17.34 7.02
N ARG A 126 9.58 18.18 7.80
CA ARG A 126 9.65 19.63 7.56
C ARG A 126 10.21 19.98 6.19
N ALA A 127 11.33 19.39 5.82
CA ALA A 127 11.96 19.63 4.52
C ALA A 127 11.06 19.24 3.34
N VAL A 128 10.39 18.09 3.42
CA VAL A 128 9.43 17.65 2.40
C VAL A 128 8.20 18.56 2.36
N LYS A 129 7.69 18.99 3.54
CA LYS A 129 6.52 19.87 3.62
C LYS A 129 6.82 21.25 3.04
N GLU A 130 7.98 21.81 3.31
CA GLU A 130 8.43 23.10 2.77
C GLU A 130 8.61 23.05 1.25
N ALA A 131 9.09 21.91 0.70
CA ALA A 131 9.28 21.70 -0.72
C ALA A 131 7.99 21.31 -1.47
N SER A 132 6.88 21.08 -0.75
CA SER A 132 5.63 20.57 -1.33
C SER A 132 4.53 21.62 -1.38
N SER A 133 3.91 21.79 -2.55
CA SER A 133 2.68 22.57 -2.74
C SER A 133 1.39 21.75 -2.58
N ILE A 134 1.52 20.43 -2.37
CA ILE A 134 0.42 19.48 -2.18
C ILE A 134 0.53 18.84 -0.79
N PRO A 135 -0.52 18.19 -0.28
CA PRO A 135 -0.47 17.55 1.04
C PRO A 135 0.67 16.56 1.19
N VAL A 136 1.16 16.42 2.42
CA VAL A 136 2.22 15.47 2.81
C VAL A 136 1.71 14.57 3.92
N THR A 137 1.76 13.25 3.72
CA THR A 137 1.40 12.25 4.73
C THR A 137 2.62 11.44 5.16
N VAL A 138 2.54 10.82 6.33
CA VAL A 138 3.62 9.99 6.86
C VAL A 138 3.08 8.62 7.22
N LYS A 139 3.73 7.55 6.72
CA LYS A 139 3.36 6.18 7.05
C LYS A 139 4.43 5.50 7.89
N PHE A 140 4.08 5.06 9.11
CA PHE A 140 4.99 4.45 10.06
C PHE A 140 4.38 3.23 10.77
N ARG A 141 5.14 2.63 11.68
CA ARG A 141 4.74 1.47 12.50
C ARG A 141 4.51 1.89 13.95
N LYS A 142 4.09 0.95 14.83
CA LYS A 142 3.92 1.24 16.25
C LYS A 142 5.25 1.48 16.99
N GLY A 143 6.38 1.08 16.39
CA GLY A 143 7.71 1.22 16.95
C GLY A 143 8.71 0.30 16.25
N TRP A 144 9.95 0.29 16.74
CA TRP A 144 11.03 -0.58 16.25
C TRP A 144 10.88 -2.03 16.75
N ASP A 145 10.76 -2.20 18.06
CA ASP A 145 10.54 -3.45 18.78
C ASP A 145 9.66 -3.18 20.02
N ASP A 146 9.44 -4.20 20.84
CA ASP A 146 8.56 -4.08 22.02
C ASP A 146 9.13 -3.17 23.12
N SER A 147 10.44 -2.88 23.11
CA SER A 147 11.09 -1.94 24.02
C SER A 147 11.09 -0.49 23.48
N HIS A 148 10.79 -0.31 22.20
CA HIS A 148 10.81 0.99 21.50
C HIS A 148 9.48 1.19 20.76
N ILE A 149 8.38 1.25 21.51
CA ILE A 149 7.04 1.60 21.02
C ILE A 149 6.86 3.10 21.25
N ASN A 150 6.73 3.88 20.17
CA ASN A 150 6.66 5.34 20.23
C ASN A 150 5.69 5.95 19.20
N ALA A 151 4.70 5.18 18.74
CA ALA A 151 3.79 5.63 17.67
C ALA A 151 3.02 6.90 18.04
N VAL A 152 2.65 7.09 19.30
CA VAL A 152 1.88 8.25 19.76
C VAL A 152 2.74 9.51 19.67
N GLU A 153 3.90 9.49 20.30
CA GLU A 153 4.85 10.62 20.28
C GLU A 153 5.33 10.91 18.84
N PHE A 154 5.54 9.86 18.05
CA PHE A 154 5.93 10.00 16.65
C PHE A 154 4.83 10.65 15.80
N ALA A 155 3.55 10.33 16.05
CA ALA A 155 2.43 10.97 15.36
C ALA A 155 2.30 12.45 15.75
N GLN A 156 2.46 12.80 17.03
CA GLN A 156 2.45 14.18 17.53
C GLN A 156 3.60 14.98 16.92
N MET A 157 4.79 14.40 16.87
CA MET A 157 5.95 15.01 16.19
C MET A 157 5.66 15.23 14.69
N ALA A 158 5.10 14.24 14.01
CA ALA A 158 4.77 14.35 12.58
C ALA A 158 3.74 15.46 12.32
N GLU A 159 2.70 15.59 13.16
CA GLU A 159 1.72 16.67 13.12
C GLU A 159 2.40 18.05 13.33
N ALA A 160 3.24 18.16 14.36
CA ALA A 160 3.99 19.40 14.65
C ALA A 160 4.98 19.77 13.54
N ALA A 161 5.51 18.79 12.82
CA ALA A 161 6.35 18.97 11.64
C ALA A 161 5.59 19.35 10.37
N GLY A 162 4.25 19.35 10.40
CA GLY A 162 3.38 19.80 9.32
C GLY A 162 2.82 18.67 8.43
N ALA A 163 2.82 17.42 8.87
CA ALA A 163 2.11 16.34 8.18
C ALA A 163 0.61 16.62 8.12
N ASP A 164 -0.03 16.40 6.98
CA ASP A 164 -1.46 16.60 6.77
C ASP A 164 -2.30 15.38 7.18
N ALA A 165 -1.70 14.20 7.28
CA ALA A 165 -2.30 12.98 7.83
C ALA A 165 -1.21 11.95 8.17
N VAL A 166 -1.54 10.97 9.01
CA VAL A 166 -0.65 9.86 9.33
C VAL A 166 -1.29 8.52 9.08
N THR A 167 -0.48 7.54 8.63
CA THR A 167 -0.89 6.13 8.51
C THR A 167 -0.12 5.29 9.51
N VAL A 168 -0.83 4.58 10.38
CA VAL A 168 -0.22 3.77 11.44
C VAL A 168 -0.43 2.29 11.19
N HIS A 169 0.67 1.54 11.07
CA HIS A 169 0.61 0.07 11.07
C HIS A 169 0.83 -0.45 12.50
N GLY A 170 -0.16 -1.14 13.05
CA GLY A 170 -0.17 -1.64 14.43
C GLY A 170 0.81 -2.79 14.71
N ARG A 171 2.00 -2.79 14.11
CA ARG A 171 3.10 -3.74 14.35
C ARG A 171 4.43 -3.03 14.49
N THR A 172 5.34 -3.59 15.28
CA THR A 172 6.73 -3.14 15.30
C THR A 172 7.48 -3.55 14.03
N ARG A 173 8.65 -2.94 13.78
CA ARG A 173 9.55 -3.38 12.71
C ARG A 173 9.99 -4.82 12.92
N GLN A 174 10.29 -5.21 14.16
CA GLN A 174 10.78 -6.55 14.48
C GLN A 174 9.70 -7.62 14.24
N GLN A 175 8.42 -7.33 14.52
CA GLN A 175 7.32 -8.23 14.21
C GLN A 175 7.15 -8.46 12.70
N MET A 176 7.60 -7.55 11.86
CA MET A 176 7.35 -7.58 10.41
C MET A 176 5.86 -7.76 10.08
N TYR A 177 5.42 -9.02 9.93
CA TYR A 177 4.03 -9.42 9.63
C TYR A 177 3.49 -10.48 10.59
N ALA A 178 4.25 -10.86 11.63
CA ALA A 178 3.80 -11.83 12.63
C ALA A 178 2.62 -11.28 13.44
N PRO A 179 1.61 -12.11 13.76
CA PRO A 179 0.50 -11.73 14.63
C PRO A 179 0.96 -11.57 16.08
N PRO A 180 0.16 -10.86 16.92
CA PRO A 180 -1.03 -10.10 16.57
C PRO A 180 -0.72 -8.69 16.05
N VAL A 181 -1.67 -8.08 15.32
CA VAL A 181 -1.66 -6.64 15.09
C VAL A 181 -2.24 -5.93 16.32
N ASP A 182 -1.67 -4.80 16.67
CA ASP A 182 -2.11 -3.97 17.78
C ASP A 182 -2.95 -2.79 17.26
N TRP A 183 -4.26 -2.90 17.30
CA TRP A 183 -5.16 -1.83 16.89
C TRP A 183 -5.34 -0.77 18.00
N GLU A 184 -5.06 -1.14 19.26
CA GLU A 184 -5.14 -0.22 20.38
C GLU A 184 -4.17 0.97 20.23
N ILE A 185 -2.95 0.72 19.74
CA ILE A 185 -1.99 1.80 19.48
C ILE A 185 -2.50 2.77 18.41
N ILE A 186 -3.27 2.28 17.41
CA ILE A 186 -3.88 3.14 16.39
C ILE A 186 -4.94 4.06 17.03
N ARG A 187 -5.73 3.53 17.98
CA ARG A 187 -6.71 4.31 18.76
C ARG A 187 -6.01 5.37 19.61
N GLN A 188 -4.91 5.03 20.26
CA GLN A 188 -4.13 5.98 21.06
C GLN A 188 -3.58 7.10 20.19
N VAL A 189 -3.03 6.79 19.00
CA VAL A 189 -2.60 7.81 18.03
C VAL A 189 -3.79 8.68 17.62
N LYS A 190 -4.96 8.09 17.27
CA LYS A 190 -6.15 8.85 16.87
C LYS A 190 -6.60 9.84 17.93
N ASN A 191 -6.48 9.48 19.21
CA ASN A 191 -6.84 10.34 20.33
C ASN A 191 -5.79 11.43 20.65
N ALA A 192 -4.56 11.28 20.15
CA ALA A 192 -3.43 12.14 20.48
C ALA A 192 -3.14 13.24 19.46
N VAL A 193 -3.70 13.12 18.23
CA VAL A 193 -3.48 14.09 17.13
C VAL A 193 -4.80 14.62 16.60
N SER A 194 -4.77 15.83 16.01
CA SER A 194 -5.92 16.46 15.35
C SER A 194 -6.02 16.16 13.87
N ILE A 195 -4.90 15.83 13.22
CA ILE A 195 -4.86 15.44 11.82
C ILE A 195 -5.49 14.06 11.59
N PRO A 196 -5.96 13.76 10.36
CA PRO A 196 -6.53 12.48 10.03
C PRO A 196 -5.56 11.31 10.28
N VAL A 197 -6.10 10.21 10.82
CA VAL A 197 -5.37 8.96 11.08
C VAL A 197 -5.91 7.84 10.19
N ILE A 198 -5.02 7.19 9.44
CA ILE A 198 -5.33 6.06 8.59
C ILE A 198 -4.87 4.78 9.30
N GLY A 199 -5.81 3.89 9.62
CA GLY A 199 -5.52 2.62 10.30
C GLY A 199 -5.05 1.55 9.32
N ASN A 200 -3.97 0.84 9.66
CA ASN A 200 -3.42 -0.23 8.84
C ASN A 200 -3.03 -1.47 9.65
N GLY A 201 -3.39 -2.65 9.16
CA GLY A 201 -3.01 -3.96 9.69
C GLY A 201 -4.16 -4.96 9.74
N ASP A 202 -3.95 -6.13 9.12
CA ASP A 202 -4.81 -7.33 9.14
C ASP A 202 -6.27 -7.13 8.70
N VAL A 203 -6.54 -6.16 7.84
CA VAL A 203 -7.83 -6.08 7.16
C VAL A 203 -7.80 -7.05 5.98
N VAL A 204 -8.53 -8.16 6.14
CA VAL A 204 -8.61 -9.27 5.17
C VAL A 204 -10.05 -9.64 4.81
N SER A 205 -11.03 -9.01 5.46
CA SER A 205 -12.47 -9.16 5.18
C SER A 205 -13.21 -7.86 5.51
N PRO A 206 -14.46 -7.70 5.05
CA PRO A 206 -15.32 -6.59 5.44
C PRO A 206 -15.54 -6.47 6.96
N GLU A 207 -15.66 -7.61 7.67
CA GLU A 207 -15.83 -7.64 9.11
C GLU A 207 -14.58 -7.11 9.83
N THR A 208 -13.37 -7.50 9.38
CA THR A 208 -12.12 -6.98 9.97
C THR A 208 -11.92 -5.50 9.66
N ALA A 209 -12.43 -4.99 8.53
CA ALA A 209 -12.45 -3.57 8.23
C ALA A 209 -13.35 -2.80 9.21
N LYS A 210 -14.59 -3.30 9.44
CA LYS A 210 -15.51 -2.72 10.40
C LYS A 210 -14.94 -2.75 11.81
N ALA A 211 -14.41 -3.90 12.25
CA ALA A 211 -13.79 -4.05 13.57
C ALA A 211 -12.63 -3.07 13.79
N LEU A 212 -11.80 -2.83 12.77
CA LEU A 212 -10.73 -1.84 12.85
C LEU A 212 -11.29 -0.42 13.06
N TYR A 213 -12.32 0.00 12.32
CA TYR A 213 -12.98 1.29 12.53
C TYR A 213 -13.56 1.42 13.94
N GLU A 214 -14.32 0.42 14.38
CA GLU A 214 -15.00 0.44 15.69
C GLU A 214 -13.99 0.46 16.85
N THR A 215 -12.87 -0.26 16.70
CA THR A 215 -11.82 -0.31 17.72
C THR A 215 -10.99 0.97 17.78
N THR A 216 -10.68 1.56 16.64
CA THR A 216 -9.66 2.62 16.56
C THR A 216 -10.23 4.02 16.42
N GLY A 217 -11.42 4.18 15.83
CA GLY A 217 -11.97 5.47 15.46
C GLY A 217 -11.18 6.19 14.36
N CYS A 218 -10.33 5.48 13.61
CA CYS A 218 -9.54 6.08 12.52
C CYS A 218 -10.42 6.68 11.42
N ASP A 219 -9.89 7.62 10.66
CA ASP A 219 -10.65 8.34 9.63
C ASP A 219 -10.74 7.59 8.30
N LEU A 220 -9.78 6.68 8.05
CA LEU A 220 -9.70 5.85 6.86
C LEU A 220 -8.96 4.55 7.16
N ILE A 221 -9.22 3.50 6.36
CA ILE A 221 -8.53 2.22 6.44
C ILE A 221 -7.56 2.09 5.26
N MET A 222 -6.37 1.54 5.51
CA MET A 222 -5.43 1.16 4.47
C MET A 222 -5.28 -0.36 4.41
N ILE A 223 -5.58 -0.96 3.24
CA ILE A 223 -5.49 -2.40 3.01
C ILE A 223 -4.22 -2.72 2.22
N GLY A 224 -3.39 -3.60 2.76
CA GLY A 224 -2.22 -4.15 2.07
C GLY A 224 -2.48 -5.58 1.60
N ARG A 225 -1.96 -6.56 2.32
CA ARG A 225 -1.98 -7.99 1.96
C ARG A 225 -3.38 -8.57 1.72
N GLY A 226 -4.41 -8.01 2.36
CA GLY A 226 -5.81 -8.44 2.13
C GLY A 226 -6.30 -8.21 0.69
N ALA A 227 -5.71 -7.27 -0.04
CA ALA A 227 -6.08 -7.00 -1.43
C ALA A 227 -5.37 -7.91 -2.46
N LEU A 228 -4.38 -8.72 -2.01
CA LEU A 228 -3.59 -9.57 -2.90
C LEU A 228 -4.43 -10.72 -3.47
N GLY A 229 -4.61 -10.72 -4.78
CA GLY A 229 -5.50 -11.69 -5.46
C GLY A 229 -6.99 -11.52 -5.12
N ALA A 230 -7.35 -10.43 -4.45
CA ALA A 230 -8.71 -10.15 -3.99
C ALA A 230 -9.07 -8.65 -4.13
N PRO A 231 -8.95 -8.03 -5.32
CA PRO A 231 -9.25 -6.60 -5.48
C PRO A 231 -10.72 -6.26 -5.16
N TRP A 232 -11.64 -7.18 -5.28
CA TRP A 232 -13.05 -7.03 -4.90
C TRP A 232 -13.28 -6.73 -3.41
N LEU A 233 -12.28 -6.96 -2.55
CA LEU A 233 -12.35 -6.65 -1.13
C LEU A 233 -12.72 -5.19 -0.86
N PHE A 234 -12.23 -4.25 -1.67
CA PHE A 234 -12.57 -2.83 -1.52
C PHE A 234 -14.07 -2.57 -1.70
N ARG A 235 -14.72 -3.21 -2.70
CA ARG A 235 -16.16 -3.12 -2.93
C ARG A 235 -16.94 -3.76 -1.78
N GLN A 236 -16.52 -4.94 -1.35
CA GLN A 236 -17.14 -5.65 -0.23
C GLN A 236 -17.06 -4.85 1.07
N VAL A 237 -15.89 -4.25 1.38
CA VAL A 237 -15.72 -3.36 2.55
C VAL A 237 -16.67 -2.17 2.47
N ARG A 238 -16.74 -1.50 1.32
CA ARG A 238 -17.65 -0.38 1.11
C ARG A 238 -19.10 -0.78 1.33
N GLN A 239 -19.56 -1.86 0.70
CA GLN A 239 -20.93 -2.37 0.82
C GLN A 239 -21.25 -2.68 2.29
N TYR A 240 -20.36 -3.41 2.97
CA TYR A 240 -20.58 -3.82 4.35
C TYR A 240 -20.65 -2.64 5.32
N LEU A 241 -19.79 -1.66 5.16
CA LEU A 241 -19.82 -0.45 5.99
C LEU A 241 -21.07 0.41 5.75
N GLN A 242 -21.64 0.37 4.53
CA GLN A 242 -22.86 1.10 4.18
C GLN A 242 -24.15 0.38 4.60
N THR A 243 -24.22 -0.93 4.48
CA THR A 243 -25.48 -1.68 4.53
C THR A 243 -25.49 -2.84 5.53
N GLY A 244 -24.32 -3.21 6.08
CA GLY A 244 -24.17 -4.43 6.92
C GLY A 244 -24.15 -5.73 6.12
N ALA A 245 -24.19 -5.68 4.79
CA ALA A 245 -24.11 -6.83 3.90
C ALA A 245 -23.20 -6.54 2.70
N TYR A 246 -22.70 -7.58 2.04
CA TYR A 246 -21.85 -7.44 0.86
C TYR A 246 -22.02 -8.62 -0.10
N GLU A 247 -21.64 -8.41 -1.35
CA GLU A 247 -21.63 -9.45 -2.38
C GLU A 247 -20.65 -10.57 -2.01
N PRO A 248 -20.97 -11.84 -2.31
CA PRO A 248 -20.03 -12.94 -2.08
C PRO A 248 -18.76 -12.77 -2.91
N THR A 249 -17.72 -13.48 -2.50
CA THR A 249 -16.48 -13.58 -3.31
C THR A 249 -16.82 -14.04 -4.71
N PRO A 250 -16.26 -13.41 -5.76
CA PRO A 250 -16.55 -13.78 -7.14
C PRO A 250 -16.27 -15.28 -7.42
N PRO A 251 -17.06 -15.92 -8.30
CA PRO A 251 -16.81 -17.28 -8.76
C PRO A 251 -15.38 -17.43 -9.29
N LEU A 252 -14.85 -18.66 -9.28
CA LEU A 252 -13.46 -18.92 -9.64
C LEU A 252 -13.12 -18.46 -11.07
N GLU A 253 -14.02 -18.69 -12.00
CA GLU A 253 -13.86 -18.24 -13.40
C GLU A 253 -13.63 -16.72 -13.45
N LYS A 254 -14.47 -15.95 -12.72
CA LYS A 254 -14.35 -14.50 -12.68
C LYS A 254 -13.06 -14.03 -12.00
N ARG A 255 -12.60 -14.75 -10.99
CA ARG A 255 -11.30 -14.49 -10.35
C ARG A 255 -10.14 -14.72 -11.32
N MET A 256 -10.21 -15.76 -12.15
CA MET A 256 -9.19 -16.04 -13.17
C MET A 256 -9.22 -15.02 -14.31
N GLU A 257 -10.39 -14.57 -14.73
CA GLU A 257 -10.52 -13.44 -15.66
C GLU A 257 -9.84 -12.18 -15.12
N LEU A 258 -10.08 -11.82 -13.86
CA LEU A 258 -9.45 -10.68 -13.21
C LEU A 258 -7.94 -10.83 -13.08
N MET A 259 -7.45 -12.03 -12.80
CA MET A 259 -6.02 -12.34 -12.80
C MET A 259 -5.38 -12.06 -14.17
N VAL A 260 -5.99 -12.60 -15.25
CA VAL A 260 -5.52 -12.39 -16.62
C VAL A 260 -5.58 -10.90 -17.00
N GLU A 261 -6.64 -10.22 -16.63
CA GLU A 261 -6.80 -8.78 -16.90
C GLU A 261 -5.71 -7.95 -16.21
N GLN A 262 -5.46 -8.17 -14.91
CA GLN A 262 -4.39 -7.48 -14.18
C GLN A 262 -3.03 -7.70 -14.84
N MET A 263 -2.73 -8.93 -15.26
CA MET A 263 -1.45 -9.24 -15.89
C MET A 263 -1.37 -8.66 -17.31
N THR A 264 -2.48 -8.58 -18.03
CA THR A 264 -2.54 -7.91 -19.33
C THR A 264 -2.21 -6.42 -19.20
N LEU A 265 -2.79 -5.73 -18.21
CA LEU A 265 -2.44 -4.35 -17.88
C LEU A 265 -0.95 -4.20 -17.51
N ALA A 266 -0.43 -5.12 -16.69
CA ALA A 266 0.98 -5.10 -16.32
C ALA A 266 1.91 -5.25 -17.55
N VAL A 267 1.55 -6.10 -18.51
CA VAL A 267 2.27 -6.24 -19.79
C VAL A 267 2.25 -4.94 -20.59
N GLN A 268 1.11 -4.26 -20.66
CA GLN A 268 0.99 -2.97 -21.35
C GLN A 268 1.89 -1.89 -20.73
N TYR A 269 2.04 -1.87 -19.40
CA TYR A 269 2.81 -0.82 -18.71
C TYR A 269 4.31 -1.12 -18.59
N LYS A 270 4.70 -2.39 -18.45
CA LYS A 270 6.09 -2.79 -18.13
C LYS A 270 6.76 -3.64 -19.21
N GLY A 271 6.02 -4.06 -20.25
CA GLY A 271 6.43 -5.05 -21.22
C GLY A 271 6.35 -6.49 -20.69
N GLU A 272 6.19 -7.44 -21.61
CA GLU A 272 5.86 -8.85 -21.29
C GLU A 272 6.91 -9.52 -20.40
N ARG A 273 8.20 -9.30 -20.65
CA ARG A 273 9.28 -9.94 -19.89
C ARG A 273 9.23 -9.57 -18.39
N VAL A 274 9.05 -8.32 -18.07
CA VAL A 274 9.01 -7.83 -16.67
C VAL A 274 7.71 -8.27 -16.02
N ALA A 275 6.59 -8.03 -16.69
CA ALA A 275 5.26 -8.35 -16.18
C ALA A 275 5.09 -9.86 -15.90
N SER A 276 5.54 -10.74 -16.81
CA SER A 276 5.43 -12.19 -16.60
C SER A 276 6.29 -12.70 -15.44
N HIS A 277 7.47 -12.11 -15.23
CA HIS A 277 8.27 -12.43 -14.05
C HIS A 277 7.57 -12.00 -12.73
N GLU A 278 6.97 -10.82 -12.70
CA GLU A 278 6.22 -10.33 -11.54
C GLU A 278 4.89 -11.08 -11.35
N ALA A 279 4.25 -11.52 -12.43
CA ALA A 279 3.02 -12.32 -12.43
C ALA A 279 3.13 -13.59 -11.58
N ARG A 280 4.31 -14.19 -11.46
CA ARG A 280 4.55 -15.41 -10.68
C ARG A 280 3.99 -15.32 -9.25
N LYS A 281 4.19 -14.19 -8.59
CA LYS A 281 3.65 -13.96 -7.24
C LYS A 281 2.17 -13.58 -7.27
N HIS A 282 1.75 -12.72 -8.22
CA HIS A 282 0.36 -12.26 -8.31
C HIS A 282 -0.59 -13.42 -8.63
N CYS A 283 -0.26 -14.27 -9.61
CA CYS A 283 -1.04 -15.47 -9.92
C CYS A 283 -1.15 -16.41 -8.72
N GLY A 284 -0.05 -16.57 -7.96
CA GLY A 284 -0.03 -17.37 -6.73
C GLY A 284 -1.05 -16.92 -5.68
N TRP A 285 -1.33 -15.61 -5.58
CA TRP A 285 -2.35 -15.08 -4.66
C TRP A 285 -3.76 -15.35 -5.16
N TYR A 286 -4.05 -15.18 -6.45
CA TYR A 286 -5.37 -15.48 -7.05
C TYR A 286 -5.75 -16.95 -6.93
N ILE A 287 -4.76 -17.86 -6.98
CA ILE A 287 -4.94 -19.32 -6.89
C ILE A 287 -5.10 -19.79 -5.43
N SER A 288 -4.92 -18.92 -4.44
CA SER A 288 -5.05 -19.29 -3.02
C SER A 288 -6.44 -19.86 -2.72
N GLY A 289 -6.48 -21.00 -1.99
CA GLY A 289 -7.72 -21.63 -1.59
C GLY A 289 -8.37 -22.56 -2.67
N VAL A 290 -7.77 -22.69 -3.85
CA VAL A 290 -8.26 -23.60 -4.89
C VAL A 290 -7.72 -25.02 -4.64
N ARG A 291 -8.52 -26.05 -4.97
CA ARG A 291 -8.07 -27.46 -4.96
C ARG A 291 -6.83 -27.62 -5.85
N GLY A 292 -5.80 -28.30 -5.37
CA GLY A 292 -4.54 -28.43 -6.12
C GLY A 292 -3.66 -27.17 -6.14
N ALA A 293 -3.97 -26.14 -5.37
CA ALA A 293 -3.27 -24.85 -5.35
C ALA A 293 -1.73 -24.95 -5.20
N ALA A 294 -1.21 -25.97 -4.52
CA ALA A 294 0.23 -26.16 -4.35
C ALA A 294 0.94 -26.48 -5.68
N GLN A 295 0.35 -27.33 -6.51
CA GLN A 295 0.88 -27.68 -7.83
C GLN A 295 0.72 -26.51 -8.82
N LEU A 296 -0.45 -25.87 -8.81
CA LEU A 296 -0.74 -24.71 -9.66
C LEU A 296 0.19 -23.53 -9.33
N ARG A 297 0.50 -23.27 -8.05
CA ARG A 297 1.49 -22.24 -7.65
C ARG A 297 2.92 -22.58 -8.09
N ARG A 298 3.32 -23.86 -8.16
CA ARG A 298 4.62 -24.23 -8.74
C ARG A 298 4.66 -23.84 -10.22
N ARG A 299 3.61 -24.14 -10.98
CA ARG A 299 3.50 -23.72 -12.39
C ARG A 299 3.48 -22.19 -12.53
N ALA A 300 2.81 -21.47 -11.63
CA ALA A 300 2.89 -20.01 -11.60
C ALA A 300 4.35 -19.50 -11.47
N GLY A 301 5.24 -20.23 -10.79
CA GLY A 301 6.67 -19.92 -10.70
C GLY A 301 7.44 -20.00 -12.03
N GLU A 302 6.89 -20.62 -13.05
CA GLU A 302 7.53 -20.90 -14.35
C GLU A 302 7.04 -19.97 -15.48
N LEU A 303 6.07 -19.08 -15.22
CA LEU A 303 5.47 -18.18 -16.20
C LEU A 303 6.52 -17.30 -16.90
N GLN A 304 6.42 -17.19 -18.22
CA GLN A 304 7.30 -16.39 -19.07
C GLN A 304 6.55 -15.44 -20.01
N THR A 305 5.32 -15.78 -20.39
CA THR A 305 4.50 -15.04 -21.35
C THR A 305 3.08 -14.81 -20.81
N LEU A 306 2.36 -13.86 -21.42
CA LEU A 306 0.94 -13.66 -21.14
C LEU A 306 0.10 -14.90 -21.49
N ASP A 307 0.49 -15.63 -22.52
CA ASP A 307 -0.22 -16.86 -22.92
C ASP A 307 -0.01 -18.00 -21.91
N ASP A 308 1.13 -18.05 -21.22
CA ASP A 308 1.29 -18.97 -20.08
C ASP A 308 0.34 -18.64 -18.94
N ILE A 309 0.11 -17.34 -18.68
CA ILE A 309 -0.82 -16.88 -17.64
C ILE A 309 -2.26 -17.24 -18.00
N LYS A 310 -2.67 -17.06 -19.25
CA LYS A 310 -4.00 -17.45 -19.73
C LYS A 310 -4.23 -18.97 -19.60
N ARG A 311 -3.24 -19.77 -20.04
CA ARG A 311 -3.29 -21.24 -19.89
C ARG A 311 -3.37 -21.67 -18.43
N LEU A 312 -2.60 -21.01 -17.55
CA LEU A 312 -2.69 -21.27 -16.10
C LEU A 312 -4.10 -21.00 -15.57
N ALA A 313 -4.74 -19.89 -15.98
CA ALA A 313 -6.09 -19.56 -15.58
C ALA A 313 -7.12 -20.62 -15.99
N GLU A 314 -7.04 -21.10 -17.24
CA GLU A 314 -7.90 -22.20 -17.74
C GLU A 314 -7.70 -23.49 -16.94
N ASP A 315 -6.46 -23.85 -16.65
CA ASP A 315 -6.14 -25.06 -15.90
C ASP A 315 -6.61 -25.00 -14.45
N VAL A 316 -6.57 -23.80 -13.84
CA VAL A 316 -7.13 -23.56 -12.49
C VAL A 316 -8.64 -23.84 -12.48
N VAL A 317 -9.38 -23.35 -13.48
CA VAL A 317 -10.82 -23.59 -13.59
C VAL A 317 -11.12 -25.07 -13.83
N LYS A 318 -10.39 -25.74 -14.73
CA LYS A 318 -10.55 -27.18 -15.00
C LYS A 318 -10.30 -28.03 -13.74
N ALA A 319 -9.20 -27.78 -13.02
CA ALA A 319 -8.85 -28.53 -11.81
C ALA A 319 -9.85 -28.36 -10.67
N ALA A 320 -10.62 -27.29 -10.65
CA ALA A 320 -11.67 -27.06 -9.65
C ALA A 320 -13.00 -27.74 -10.02
N ALA A 321 -13.21 -28.10 -11.30
CA ALA A 321 -14.41 -28.79 -11.79
C ALA A 321 -14.32 -30.33 -11.61
N GLU A 322 -13.10 -30.87 -11.44
CA GLU A 322 -12.81 -32.28 -11.13
C GLU A 322 -12.88 -32.56 -9.60
#